data_9430558b121da3de7f20c76050b48402
#
_entry.id   9430558b121da3de7f20c76050b48402
#
_cell.length_a   1.000
_cell.length_b   1.000
_cell.length_c   1.000
_cell.angle_alpha   90.00
_cell.angle_beta   90.00
_cell.angle_gamma   90.00
#
_symmetry.space_group_name_H-M   'P 1'
#
loop_
_entity.id
_entity.type
_entity.pdbx_description
1 polymer ?
#
loop_
_entity_poly.entity_id
_entity_poly.type
_entity_poly.pdbx_seq_one_letter_code
_entity_poly.pdbx_strand_id
1 'polypeptide(L)'
;MPIRTAATAGLAAIAALAAVTACSSSSSSSSTSASGSTAAATASSGSNPLSSGGASGTVVVGSANFPENEGLAEVYALALEKKGVKVTTKLNIGAREVYYPQVEKGAITIIPEYNGTLLTVEADPTSTAKTTADVDAALAAKLPSTLTVLNPAPAQDSDSITVTAATAAKYHLKSIADLKPYASSMVLGGPPEFKTRSDGIAGLKANYGLTFKSFDPLDESGPITLAALTSGKVQAADVFTTTPQIVTDKLVSLADPKFNFAAQNVIPLVYKPDLTPTITATLNAVSAKLTTTALLQLDNAVITDKVNYTTAAQGFLQAVGLG
;
A
#
# COMPACT_ATOMS: atom_id res chain seq x y z
N MET A 1 16.31 -58.85 -3.86
CA MET A 1 15.15 -59.54 -3.23
C MET A 1 14.07 -58.48 -3.05
N PRO A 2 12.94 -58.62 -3.70
CA PRO A 2 11.84 -57.66 -3.65
C PRO A 2 10.75 -58.15 -2.68
N ILE A 3 10.03 -57.23 -2.05
CA ILE A 3 8.69 -57.53 -1.55
C ILE A 3 7.76 -56.36 -1.96
N ARG A 4 6.79 -56.73 -2.76
CA ARG A 4 5.57 -55.99 -3.15
C ARG A 4 4.47 -56.29 -2.13
N THR A 5 3.56 -55.33 -1.92
CA THR A 5 2.10 -55.52 -1.73
C THR A 5 1.49 -54.12 -1.79
N ALA A 6 0.73 -53.66 -2.73
CA ALA A 6 -0.58 -53.96 -3.32
C ALA A 6 -1.77 -53.61 -2.40
N ALA A 7 -2.43 -52.54 -2.80
CA ALA A 7 -3.87 -52.23 -3.03
C ALA A 7 -4.89 -52.48 -1.92
N THR A 8 -5.78 -51.54 -1.73
CA THR A 8 -7.20 -51.70 -2.08
C THR A 8 -7.97 -50.37 -2.04
N ALA A 9 -8.85 -50.22 -3.01
CA ALA A 9 -9.79 -49.13 -3.24
C ALA A 9 -11.05 -49.29 -2.36
N GLY A 10 -11.76 -48.19 -2.14
CA GLY A 10 -13.10 -48.18 -1.57
C GLY A 10 -13.89 -46.96 -2.04
N LEU A 11 -14.68 -47.14 -3.08
CA LEU A 11 -15.77 -46.23 -3.51
C LEU A 11 -16.97 -46.43 -2.57
N ALA A 12 -17.64 -45.34 -2.19
CA ALA A 12 -19.08 -45.33 -1.95
C ALA A 12 -19.65 -43.93 -2.17
N ALA A 13 -20.45 -43.84 -3.21
CA ALA A 13 -21.36 -42.74 -3.50
C ALA A 13 -22.71 -43.02 -2.84
N ILE A 14 -23.35 -42.01 -2.26
CA ILE A 14 -24.79 -42.00 -2.01
C ILE A 14 -25.31 -40.60 -2.32
N ALA A 15 -26.18 -40.53 -3.32
CA ALA A 15 -27.04 -39.42 -3.65
C ALA A 15 -28.39 -39.56 -2.90
N ALA A 16 -28.94 -38.44 -2.44
CA ALA A 16 -30.37 -38.37 -2.10
C ALA A 16 -30.90 -36.97 -2.44
N LEU A 17 -31.76 -36.94 -3.44
CA LEU A 17 -32.67 -35.86 -3.78
C LEU A 17 -33.85 -35.84 -2.78
N ALA A 18 -34.33 -34.66 -2.40
CA ALA A 18 -35.73 -34.43 -2.06
C ALA A 18 -36.15 -32.99 -2.38
N ALA A 19 -37.04 -32.87 -3.33
CA ALA A 19 -37.80 -31.68 -3.66
C ALA A 19 -39.16 -31.74 -2.97
N VAL A 20 -39.69 -30.64 -2.44
CA VAL A 20 -41.15 -30.42 -2.21
C VAL A 20 -41.44 -28.91 -2.31
N THR A 21 -42.02 -28.51 -3.39
CA THR A 21 -43.34 -27.93 -3.73
C THR A 21 -43.87 -26.74 -2.91
N ALA A 22 -44.27 -25.78 -3.72
CA ALA A 22 -44.97 -24.55 -3.50
C ALA A 22 -46.38 -24.70 -2.85
N CYS A 23 -46.82 -23.60 -2.23
CA CYS A 23 -48.25 -23.20 -2.29
C CYS A 23 -48.38 -21.68 -2.16
N SER A 24 -49.04 -21.15 -3.14
CA SER A 24 -49.61 -19.82 -3.27
C SER A 24 -50.91 -19.70 -2.48
N SER A 25 -51.24 -18.53 -1.96
CA SER A 25 -52.59 -18.07 -1.88
C SER A 25 -52.71 -16.54 -1.80
N SER A 26 -53.44 -16.02 -2.71
CA SER A 26 -53.94 -14.68 -2.93
C SER A 26 -55.23 -14.43 -2.13
N SER A 27 -55.48 -13.20 -1.70
CA SER A 27 -56.79 -12.53 -1.61
C SER A 27 -56.55 -11.08 -1.17
N SER A 28 -56.73 -10.08 -1.94
CA SER A 28 -57.86 -9.29 -2.45
C SER A 28 -58.67 -8.50 -1.41
N SER A 29 -58.59 -7.16 -1.64
CA SER A 29 -59.61 -6.09 -1.49
C SER A 29 -60.11 -5.71 -0.08
N SER A 30 -60.13 -4.42 0.25
CA SER A 30 -61.11 -3.44 -0.25
C SER A 30 -60.84 -2.03 0.30
N SER A 31 -61.22 -1.09 -0.50
CA SER A 31 -61.29 0.36 -0.35
C SER A 31 -62.23 0.84 0.75
N THR A 32 -61.86 1.94 1.42
CA THR A 32 -62.89 2.95 1.83
C THR A 32 -62.26 4.33 1.90
N SER A 33 -62.85 5.27 1.18
CA SER A 33 -62.58 6.69 1.15
C SER A 33 -63.25 7.38 2.36
N ALA A 34 -62.60 8.36 2.94
CA ALA A 34 -63.26 9.43 3.64
C ALA A 34 -62.45 10.72 3.59
N SER A 35 -63.11 11.73 3.10
CA SER A 35 -62.68 13.12 2.95
C SER A 35 -62.56 13.84 4.30
N GLY A 36 -61.67 14.85 4.32
CA GLY A 36 -61.97 15.99 5.17
C GLY A 36 -60.83 16.67 5.86
N SER A 37 -60.60 17.84 5.39
CA SER A 37 -60.26 19.08 6.12
C SER A 37 -58.80 19.59 6.00
N THR A 38 -58.70 20.63 5.21
CA THR A 38 -57.64 21.62 5.15
C THR A 38 -57.39 22.27 6.50
N ALA A 39 -56.10 22.25 6.92
CA ALA A 39 -55.58 23.27 7.82
C ALA A 39 -54.21 23.72 7.29
N ALA A 40 -54.14 24.93 6.84
CA ALA A 40 -52.94 25.63 6.50
C ALA A 40 -52.09 25.83 7.75
N ALA A 41 -50.87 25.25 7.77
CA ALA A 41 -49.86 25.59 8.75
C ALA A 41 -48.70 26.29 8.04
N THR A 42 -48.54 27.51 8.44
CA THR A 42 -47.46 28.46 8.13
C THR A 42 -46.10 27.81 8.12
N ALA A 43 -45.40 27.95 7.00
CA ALA A 43 -43.98 27.66 6.87
C ALA A 43 -43.17 28.61 7.77
N SER A 44 -42.71 28.09 8.88
CA SER A 44 -41.65 28.75 9.65
C SER A 44 -40.32 28.36 9.01
N SER A 45 -39.69 29.34 8.39
CA SER A 45 -38.33 29.25 7.91
C SER A 45 -37.37 29.11 9.10
N GLY A 46 -37.20 27.87 9.54
CA GLY A 46 -36.13 27.53 10.47
C GLY A 46 -34.82 27.53 9.71
N SER A 47 -34.04 28.56 9.91
CA SER A 47 -32.62 28.60 9.55
C SER A 47 -31.92 27.36 10.09
N ASN A 48 -31.43 26.48 9.19
CA ASN A 48 -30.53 25.42 9.53
C ASN A 48 -29.30 26.05 10.22
N PRO A 49 -29.02 25.68 11.48
CA PRO A 49 -27.73 26.03 12.03
C PRO A 49 -26.70 25.26 11.20
N LEU A 50 -25.72 26.01 10.71
CA LEU A 50 -24.50 25.51 10.10
C LEU A 50 -24.07 24.21 10.77
N SER A 51 -24.24 23.11 10.07
CA SER A 51 -23.55 21.89 10.40
C SER A 51 -22.06 22.20 10.24
N SER A 52 -21.42 22.46 11.37
CA SER A 52 -19.97 22.36 11.48
C SER A 52 -19.60 20.97 10.97
N GLY A 53 -18.98 20.90 9.80
CA GLY A 53 -18.57 19.67 9.16
C GLY A 53 -17.50 18.96 9.97
N GLY A 54 -17.98 18.13 10.90
CA GLY A 54 -17.21 17.03 11.43
C GLY A 54 -17.62 15.81 10.62
N ALA A 55 -16.69 15.08 10.05
CA ALA A 55 -16.96 13.81 9.43
C ALA A 55 -17.73 12.93 10.42
N SER A 56 -19.05 12.78 10.20
CA SER A 56 -19.91 11.94 11.05
C SER A 56 -19.78 10.46 10.69
N GLY A 57 -18.82 10.11 9.82
CA GLY A 57 -18.54 8.77 9.35
C GLY A 57 -17.32 8.14 10.04
N THR A 58 -17.19 6.84 9.87
CA THR A 58 -16.00 6.08 10.25
C THR A 58 -14.91 6.34 9.23
N VAL A 59 -13.72 6.72 9.67
CA VAL A 59 -12.52 6.86 8.82
C VAL A 59 -12.01 5.48 8.45
N VAL A 60 -11.80 5.23 7.17
CA VAL A 60 -11.21 3.98 6.68
C VAL A 60 -9.73 4.22 6.41
N VAL A 61 -8.86 3.55 7.16
CA VAL A 61 -7.42 3.55 6.94
C VAL A 61 -7.05 2.29 6.15
N GLY A 62 -6.53 2.47 4.94
CA GLY A 62 -6.13 1.39 4.05
C GLY A 62 -4.62 1.11 4.08
N SER A 63 -4.21 -0.03 3.52
CA SER A 63 -2.80 -0.33 3.19
C SER A 63 -2.63 -0.98 1.83
N ALA A 64 -1.45 -0.82 1.27
CA ALA A 64 -0.92 -1.69 0.22
C ALA A 64 -0.70 -3.13 0.76
N ASN A 65 -0.21 -4.04 -0.10
CA ASN A 65 -0.04 -5.47 0.18
C ASN A 65 1.38 -5.85 0.64
N PHE A 66 2.04 -5.01 1.40
CA PHE A 66 3.33 -5.32 1.98
C PHE A 66 3.45 -4.87 3.45
N PRO A 67 4.27 -5.56 4.26
CA PRO A 67 4.23 -5.46 5.72
C PRO A 67 4.50 -4.07 6.28
N GLU A 68 5.42 -3.28 5.70
CA GLU A 68 5.70 -1.91 6.16
C GLU A 68 4.46 -1.04 6.05
N ASN A 69 3.78 -1.08 4.91
CA ASN A 69 2.59 -0.27 4.66
C ASN A 69 1.41 -0.68 5.55
N GLU A 70 1.26 -2.00 5.81
CA GLU A 70 0.28 -2.51 6.76
C GLU A 70 0.58 -2.04 8.20
N GLY A 71 1.85 -2.06 8.60
CA GLY A 71 2.29 -1.53 9.89
C GLY A 71 2.05 -0.03 10.04
N LEU A 72 2.37 0.75 9.01
CA LEU A 72 2.12 2.21 8.97
C LEU A 72 0.61 2.53 9.01
N ALA A 73 -0.22 1.76 8.34
CA ALA A 73 -1.68 1.93 8.38
C ALA A 73 -2.22 1.74 9.80
N GLU A 74 -1.74 0.73 10.53
CA GLU A 74 -2.09 0.52 11.94
C GLU A 74 -1.56 1.66 12.85
N VAL A 75 -0.37 2.20 12.59
CA VAL A 75 0.13 3.40 13.29
C VAL A 75 -0.82 4.57 13.10
N TYR A 76 -1.27 4.84 11.88
CA TYR A 76 -2.21 5.92 11.61
C TYR A 76 -3.57 5.67 12.29
N ALA A 77 -4.09 4.45 12.20
CA ALA A 77 -5.36 4.06 12.81
C ALA A 77 -5.34 4.28 14.33
N LEU A 78 -4.37 3.71 15.03
CA LEU A 78 -4.25 3.82 16.48
C LEU A 78 -4.01 5.26 16.96
N ALA A 79 -3.20 6.04 16.21
CA ALA A 79 -2.99 7.45 16.53
C ALA A 79 -4.29 8.27 16.45
N LEU A 80 -5.13 7.99 15.43
CA LEU A 80 -6.43 8.64 15.24
C LEU A 80 -7.44 8.19 16.29
N GLU A 81 -7.52 6.90 16.60
CA GLU A 81 -8.40 6.34 17.63
C GLU A 81 -8.11 6.97 19.00
N LYS A 82 -6.85 7.17 19.32
CA LYS A 82 -6.42 7.85 20.56
C LYS A 82 -6.91 9.29 20.64
N LYS A 83 -7.21 9.92 19.51
CA LYS A 83 -7.81 11.27 19.42
C LYS A 83 -9.35 11.23 19.33
N GLY A 84 -9.96 10.08 19.55
CA GLY A 84 -11.41 9.89 19.53
C GLY A 84 -12.03 9.80 18.13
N VAL A 85 -11.22 9.65 17.09
CA VAL A 85 -11.70 9.40 15.72
C VAL A 85 -12.14 7.94 15.62
N LYS A 86 -13.34 7.69 15.07
CA LYS A 86 -13.78 6.32 14.78
C LYS A 86 -13.04 5.83 13.52
N VAL A 87 -12.30 4.74 13.65
CA VAL A 87 -11.48 4.18 12.57
C VAL A 87 -11.87 2.73 12.31
N THR A 88 -11.75 2.31 11.06
CA THR A 88 -11.66 0.91 10.65
C THR A 88 -10.45 0.76 9.74
N THR A 89 -9.73 -0.36 9.87
CA THR A 89 -8.61 -0.67 8.99
C THR A 89 -9.04 -1.60 7.86
N LYS A 90 -8.44 -1.42 6.68
CA LYS A 90 -8.57 -2.29 5.52
C LYS A 90 -7.18 -2.55 4.97
N LEU A 91 -6.53 -3.55 5.55
CA LEU A 91 -5.15 -3.88 5.22
C LEU A 91 -5.06 -4.80 3.99
N ASN A 92 -3.86 -4.88 3.40
CA ASN A 92 -3.53 -5.81 2.31
C ASN A 92 -4.48 -5.71 1.11
N ILE A 93 -4.74 -4.49 0.62
CA ILE A 93 -5.71 -4.26 -0.46
C ILE A 93 -5.13 -4.69 -1.81
N GLY A 94 -3.85 -4.52 -2.02
CA GLY A 94 -3.16 -4.75 -3.27
C GLY A 94 -2.16 -3.63 -3.63
N ALA A 95 -1.60 -3.70 -4.83
CA ALA A 95 -0.72 -2.68 -5.38
C ALA A 95 -1.45 -1.31 -5.54
N ARG A 96 -0.68 -0.24 -5.76
CA ARG A 96 -1.17 1.15 -5.85
C ARG A 96 -2.30 1.28 -6.86
N GLU A 97 -2.18 0.66 -8.00
CA GLU A 97 -3.17 0.64 -9.07
C GLU A 97 -4.53 0.05 -8.63
N VAL A 98 -4.56 -0.74 -7.55
CA VAL A 98 -5.78 -1.33 -6.97
C VAL A 98 -6.40 -0.41 -5.92
N TYR A 99 -5.60 0.18 -5.02
CA TYR A 99 -6.16 0.98 -3.93
C TYR A 99 -6.35 2.46 -4.29
N TYR A 100 -5.53 3.05 -5.16
CA TYR A 100 -5.60 4.48 -5.48
C TYR A 100 -6.98 4.92 -5.98
N PRO A 101 -7.65 4.19 -6.91
CA PRO A 101 -9.01 4.53 -7.31
C PRO A 101 -10.04 4.45 -6.17
N GLN A 102 -9.77 3.68 -5.11
CA GLN A 102 -10.65 3.59 -3.95
C GLN A 102 -10.47 4.80 -3.02
N VAL A 103 -9.24 5.32 -2.88
CA VAL A 103 -8.97 6.57 -2.15
C VAL A 103 -9.59 7.75 -2.90
N GLU A 104 -9.42 7.82 -4.22
CA GLU A 104 -9.97 8.89 -5.05
C GLU A 104 -11.51 9.01 -4.94
N LYS A 105 -12.18 7.88 -4.72
CA LYS A 105 -13.66 7.79 -4.56
C LYS A 105 -14.11 7.87 -3.10
N GLY A 106 -13.21 7.97 -2.13
CA GLY A 106 -13.52 8.04 -0.71
C GLY A 106 -13.93 6.70 -0.07
N ALA A 107 -13.76 5.56 -0.76
CA ALA A 107 -13.96 4.24 -0.17
C ALA A 107 -12.83 3.86 0.83
N ILE A 108 -11.69 4.49 0.69
CA ILE A 108 -10.59 4.56 1.65
C ILE A 108 -10.37 6.03 1.95
N THR A 109 -10.35 6.40 3.23
CA THR A 109 -10.17 7.79 3.64
C THR A 109 -8.69 8.18 3.71
N ILE A 110 -7.84 7.29 4.20
CA ILE A 110 -6.42 7.54 4.46
C ILE A 110 -5.62 6.30 4.08
N ILE A 111 -4.45 6.51 3.48
CA ILE A 111 -3.48 5.45 3.24
C ILE A 111 -2.05 6.00 3.40
N PRO A 112 -1.11 5.25 4.02
CA PRO A 112 0.31 5.57 3.93
C PRO A 112 0.78 5.44 2.48
N GLU A 113 1.51 6.42 1.99
CA GLU A 113 2.03 6.49 0.64
C GLU A 113 3.49 6.94 0.63
N TYR A 114 4.12 6.85 -0.54
CA TYR A 114 5.49 7.28 -0.81
C TYR A 114 5.44 8.31 -1.93
N ASN A 115 5.88 9.52 -1.61
CA ASN A 115 5.61 10.70 -2.44
C ASN A 115 6.14 10.58 -3.88
N GLY A 116 7.33 10.00 -4.08
CA GLY A 116 7.91 9.85 -5.41
C GLY A 116 7.12 8.92 -6.32
N THR A 117 6.83 7.70 -5.85
CA THR A 117 6.09 6.72 -6.64
C THR A 117 4.61 7.14 -6.80
N LEU A 118 4.00 7.77 -5.78
CA LEU A 118 2.68 8.37 -5.94
C LEU A 118 2.65 9.41 -7.08
N LEU A 119 3.70 10.22 -7.18
CA LEU A 119 3.82 11.20 -8.26
C LEU A 119 4.00 10.52 -9.62
N THR A 120 4.98 9.63 -9.74
CA THR A 120 5.41 9.08 -11.03
C THR A 120 4.50 7.98 -11.57
N VAL A 121 3.68 7.36 -10.73
CA VAL A 121 2.74 6.30 -11.15
C VAL A 121 1.33 6.85 -11.36
N GLU A 122 0.84 7.71 -10.44
CA GLU A 122 -0.56 8.11 -10.45
C GLU A 122 -0.76 9.59 -10.86
N ALA A 123 -0.03 10.52 -10.24
CA ALA A 123 -0.33 11.94 -10.40
C ALA A 123 0.25 12.56 -11.69
N ASP A 124 1.49 12.24 -12.02
CA ASP A 124 2.19 12.71 -13.23
C ASP A 124 3.30 11.74 -13.67
N PRO A 125 2.98 10.73 -14.51
CA PRO A 125 3.97 9.78 -15.03
C PRO A 125 5.10 10.41 -15.87
N THR A 126 4.96 11.68 -16.23
CA THR A 126 5.96 12.41 -17.00
C THR A 126 6.84 13.31 -16.12
N SER A 127 6.61 13.31 -14.81
CA SER A 127 7.34 14.16 -13.87
C SER A 127 8.84 13.84 -13.88
N THR A 128 9.64 14.90 -13.83
CA THR A 128 11.10 14.84 -13.67
C THR A 128 11.57 15.28 -12.29
N ALA A 129 10.65 15.51 -11.36
CA ALA A 129 10.95 15.87 -9.98
C ALA A 129 11.74 14.74 -9.28
N LYS A 130 12.78 15.11 -8.53
CA LYS A 130 13.71 14.15 -7.90
C LYS A 130 13.89 14.37 -6.41
N THR A 131 13.92 15.64 -5.98
CA THR A 131 14.07 15.97 -4.55
C THR A 131 12.72 15.94 -3.85
N THR A 132 12.71 15.74 -2.52
CA THR A 132 11.48 15.79 -1.72
C THR A 132 10.67 17.07 -2.00
N ALA A 133 11.32 18.23 -2.01
CA ALA A 133 10.63 19.51 -2.22
C ALA A 133 9.99 19.61 -3.60
N ASP A 134 10.69 19.17 -4.66
CA ASP A 134 10.16 19.20 -6.03
C ASP A 134 9.01 18.20 -6.19
N VAL A 135 9.14 17.00 -5.61
CA VAL A 135 8.11 15.97 -5.64
C VAL A 135 6.85 16.43 -4.92
N ASP A 136 6.98 16.98 -3.71
CA ASP A 136 5.84 17.48 -2.93
C ASP A 136 5.13 18.65 -3.64
N ALA A 137 5.89 19.56 -4.23
CA ALA A 137 5.32 20.66 -5.04
C ALA A 137 4.57 20.14 -6.28
N ALA A 138 5.12 19.13 -6.96
CA ALA A 138 4.48 18.50 -8.11
C ALA A 138 3.19 17.76 -7.70
N LEU A 139 3.21 16.99 -6.60
CA LEU A 139 2.01 16.33 -6.06
C LEU A 139 0.92 17.34 -5.73
N ALA A 140 1.26 18.43 -5.03
CA ALA A 140 0.29 19.47 -4.70
C ALA A 140 -0.39 20.08 -5.94
N ALA A 141 0.32 20.13 -7.08
CA ALA A 141 -0.18 20.67 -8.34
C ALA A 141 -0.95 19.65 -9.20
N LYS A 142 -0.69 18.36 -9.04
CA LYS A 142 -1.15 17.30 -9.97
C LYS A 142 -2.19 16.35 -9.39
N LEU A 143 -2.27 16.23 -8.07
CA LEU A 143 -3.29 15.38 -7.45
C LEU A 143 -4.71 15.85 -7.82
N PRO A 144 -5.65 14.92 -8.02
CA PRO A 144 -7.06 15.23 -8.16
C PRO A 144 -7.58 16.09 -7.00
N SER A 145 -8.52 16.98 -7.27
CA SER A 145 -9.08 17.91 -6.26
C SER A 145 -9.72 17.20 -5.05
N THR A 146 -10.09 15.93 -5.21
CA THR A 146 -10.63 15.08 -4.14
C THR A 146 -9.55 14.53 -3.22
N LEU A 147 -8.29 14.60 -3.58
CA LEU A 147 -7.18 14.08 -2.83
C LEU A 147 -6.29 15.20 -2.27
N THR A 148 -5.59 14.88 -1.21
CA THR A 148 -4.50 15.70 -0.68
C THR A 148 -3.48 14.82 0.02
N VAL A 149 -2.24 15.28 0.08
CA VAL A 149 -1.20 14.72 0.94
C VAL A 149 -0.98 15.62 2.13
N LEU A 150 -0.59 15.04 3.27
CA LEU A 150 -0.18 15.79 4.44
C LEU A 150 1.34 15.92 4.49
N ASN A 151 1.89 16.41 5.61
CA ASN A 151 3.33 16.61 5.72
C ASN A 151 4.10 15.30 5.53
N PRO A 152 5.15 15.30 4.69
CA PRO A 152 6.00 14.13 4.54
C PRO A 152 6.78 13.85 5.82
N ALA A 153 7.02 12.58 6.08
CA ALA A 153 7.93 12.14 7.14
C ALA A 153 9.40 12.31 6.71
N PRO A 154 10.33 12.48 7.65
CA PRO A 154 11.76 12.32 7.37
C PRO A 154 12.12 10.92 6.87
N ALA A 155 11.33 9.91 7.22
CA ALA A 155 11.52 8.53 6.76
C ALA A 155 11.39 8.42 5.26
N GLN A 156 12.30 7.67 4.66
CA GLN A 156 12.27 7.30 3.25
C GLN A 156 12.38 5.79 3.12
N ASP A 157 11.56 5.23 2.25
CA ASP A 157 11.69 3.88 1.72
C ASP A 157 11.56 3.90 0.20
N SER A 158 12.60 3.48 -0.50
CA SER A 158 12.71 3.56 -1.96
C SER A 158 12.84 2.18 -2.56
N ASP A 159 12.29 2.03 -3.76
CA ASP A 159 12.73 0.94 -4.64
C ASP A 159 14.25 0.99 -4.82
N SER A 160 14.87 -0.17 -4.86
CA SER A 160 16.30 -0.29 -5.18
C SER A 160 16.59 -1.53 -6.01
N ILE A 161 17.51 -1.40 -6.95
CA ILE A 161 18.03 -2.57 -7.63
C ILE A 161 19.08 -3.21 -6.75
N THR A 162 18.72 -4.33 -6.17
CA THR A 162 19.51 -5.05 -5.17
C THR A 162 20.04 -6.36 -5.76
N VAL A 163 21.26 -6.69 -5.38
CA VAL A 163 21.96 -7.91 -5.77
C VAL A 163 22.56 -8.61 -4.55
N THR A 164 22.97 -9.87 -4.66
CA THR A 164 23.74 -10.53 -3.59
C THR A 164 25.15 -9.96 -3.50
N ALA A 165 25.79 -10.03 -2.32
CA ALA A 165 27.20 -9.65 -2.16
C ALA A 165 28.14 -10.42 -3.13
N ALA A 166 27.83 -11.68 -3.40
CA ALA A 166 28.60 -12.49 -4.35
C ALA A 166 28.47 -11.95 -5.79
N THR A 167 27.25 -11.55 -6.21
CA THR A 167 26.99 -10.93 -7.52
C THR A 167 27.70 -9.58 -7.62
N ALA A 168 27.57 -8.74 -6.58
CA ALA A 168 28.24 -7.45 -6.53
C ALA A 168 29.76 -7.58 -6.65
N ALA A 169 30.36 -8.51 -5.89
CA ALA A 169 31.81 -8.76 -5.95
C ALA A 169 32.25 -9.31 -7.31
N LYS A 170 31.51 -10.28 -7.86
CA LYS A 170 31.86 -10.92 -9.15
C LYS A 170 31.93 -9.91 -10.30
N TYR A 171 31.01 -8.97 -10.34
CA TYR A 171 30.87 -8.00 -11.43
C TYR A 171 31.30 -6.58 -11.03
N HIS A 172 31.87 -6.40 -9.83
CA HIS A 172 32.33 -5.12 -9.29
C HIS A 172 31.20 -4.04 -9.27
N LEU A 173 29.97 -4.45 -8.96
CA LEU A 173 28.81 -3.57 -8.97
C LEU A 173 28.78 -2.67 -7.73
N LYS A 174 28.56 -1.37 -7.94
CA LYS A 174 28.37 -0.36 -6.89
C LYS A 174 27.11 0.49 -7.16
N SER A 175 26.74 0.63 -8.43
CA SER A 175 25.62 1.45 -8.87
C SER A 175 24.80 0.71 -9.95
N ILE A 176 23.59 1.17 -10.18
CA ILE A 176 22.70 0.65 -11.24
C ILE A 176 23.40 0.75 -12.61
N ALA A 177 24.22 1.79 -12.84
CA ALA A 177 24.96 1.96 -14.10
C ALA A 177 25.93 0.80 -14.38
N ASP A 178 26.51 0.19 -13.34
CA ASP A 178 27.49 -0.89 -13.49
C ASP A 178 26.86 -2.20 -14.01
N LEU A 179 25.54 -2.32 -13.98
CA LEU A 179 24.81 -3.47 -14.54
C LEU A 179 24.86 -3.50 -16.08
N LYS A 180 25.14 -2.37 -16.75
CA LYS A 180 24.97 -2.23 -18.19
C LYS A 180 25.67 -3.32 -19.02
N PRO A 181 26.93 -3.74 -18.74
CA PRO A 181 27.58 -4.82 -19.49
C PRO A 181 26.97 -6.21 -19.25
N TYR A 182 26.21 -6.40 -18.17
CA TYR A 182 25.80 -7.71 -17.68
C TYR A 182 24.29 -7.93 -17.73
N ALA A 183 23.48 -6.87 -17.75
CA ALA A 183 22.01 -6.92 -17.65
C ALA A 183 21.38 -7.90 -18.67
N SER A 184 21.89 -7.95 -19.90
CA SER A 184 21.37 -8.86 -20.95
C SER A 184 21.54 -10.36 -20.64
N SER A 185 22.36 -10.70 -19.64
CA SER A 185 22.54 -12.07 -19.15
C SER A 185 21.81 -12.32 -17.82
N MET A 186 21.28 -11.29 -17.17
CA MET A 186 20.65 -11.34 -15.86
C MET A 186 19.14 -11.35 -15.95
N VAL A 187 18.50 -12.09 -15.04
CA VAL A 187 17.05 -12.02 -14.76
C VAL A 187 16.83 -10.99 -13.67
N LEU A 188 15.93 -10.05 -13.91
CA LEU A 188 15.47 -9.09 -12.91
C LEU A 188 14.18 -9.63 -12.27
N GLY A 189 14.12 -9.66 -10.94
CA GLY A 189 12.91 -9.99 -10.18
C GLY A 189 12.26 -8.74 -9.61
N GLY A 190 10.95 -8.79 -9.37
CA GLY A 190 10.21 -7.70 -8.72
C GLY A 190 8.69 -7.87 -8.89
N PRO A 191 7.88 -7.00 -8.30
CA PRO A 191 6.43 -7.10 -8.40
C PRO A 191 5.95 -6.88 -9.86
N PRO A 192 4.83 -7.49 -10.24
CA PRO A 192 4.34 -7.47 -11.63
C PRO A 192 4.23 -6.06 -12.22
N GLU A 193 3.80 -5.08 -11.44
CA GLU A 193 3.62 -3.68 -11.82
C GLU A 193 4.93 -2.96 -12.12
N PHE A 194 6.07 -3.39 -11.54
CA PHE A 194 7.40 -2.86 -11.85
C PHE A 194 7.73 -2.96 -13.36
N LYS A 195 7.10 -3.91 -14.04
CA LYS A 195 7.24 -4.07 -15.49
C LYS A 195 6.69 -2.89 -16.29
N THR A 196 5.65 -2.24 -15.80
CA THR A 196 4.87 -1.21 -16.52
C THR A 196 5.05 0.19 -15.96
N ARG A 197 5.47 0.34 -14.69
CA ARG A 197 5.73 1.64 -14.06
C ARG A 197 6.85 2.39 -14.78
N SER A 198 6.74 3.73 -14.80
CA SER A 198 7.68 4.62 -15.47
C SER A 198 9.09 4.58 -14.89
N ASP A 199 9.23 4.31 -13.59
CA ASP A 199 10.47 4.14 -12.84
C ASP A 199 10.95 2.67 -12.77
N GLY A 200 10.13 1.73 -13.23
CA GLY A 200 10.47 0.31 -13.32
C GLY A 200 11.40 -0.02 -14.51
N ILE A 201 11.07 -1.10 -15.23
CA ILE A 201 11.89 -1.57 -16.38
C ILE A 201 12.04 -0.49 -17.45
N ALA A 202 10.97 0.28 -17.70
CA ALA A 202 11.01 1.36 -18.68
C ALA A 202 12.00 2.47 -18.26
N GLY A 203 11.97 2.88 -16.98
CA GLY A 203 12.90 3.85 -16.42
C GLY A 203 14.35 3.38 -16.41
N LEU A 204 14.60 2.15 -16.00
CA LEU A 204 15.93 1.55 -16.02
C LEU A 204 16.51 1.53 -17.44
N LYS A 205 15.69 1.26 -18.45
CA LYS A 205 16.10 1.32 -19.85
C LYS A 205 16.38 2.76 -20.29
N ALA A 206 15.50 3.70 -19.98
CA ALA A 206 15.65 5.10 -20.39
C ALA A 206 16.85 5.78 -19.72
N ASN A 207 17.00 5.61 -18.40
CA ASN A 207 18.01 6.32 -17.62
C ASN A 207 19.39 5.65 -17.67
N TYR A 208 19.44 4.31 -17.66
CA TYR A 208 20.68 3.55 -17.56
C TYR A 208 21.00 2.73 -18.81
N GLY A 209 20.08 2.65 -19.78
CA GLY A 209 20.23 1.82 -20.97
C GLY A 209 20.25 0.32 -20.67
N LEU A 210 19.59 -0.09 -19.58
CA LEU A 210 19.54 -1.49 -19.17
C LEU A 210 18.48 -2.25 -19.98
N THR A 211 18.85 -3.45 -20.41
CA THR A 211 17.91 -4.42 -20.97
C THR A 211 18.25 -5.76 -20.33
N PHE A 212 17.40 -6.23 -19.45
CA PHE A 212 17.58 -7.52 -18.78
C PHE A 212 17.22 -8.67 -19.70
N LYS A 213 17.79 -9.87 -19.44
CA LYS A 213 17.47 -11.10 -20.15
C LYS A 213 15.98 -11.42 -20.11
N SER A 214 15.39 -11.30 -18.91
CA SER A 214 13.97 -11.48 -18.65
C SER A 214 13.59 -10.81 -17.32
N PHE A 215 12.29 -10.67 -17.10
CA PHE A 215 11.70 -10.24 -15.84
C PHE A 215 10.92 -11.39 -15.24
N ASP A 216 11.14 -11.69 -13.96
CA ASP A 216 10.40 -12.68 -13.17
C ASP A 216 9.46 -11.93 -12.21
N PRO A 217 8.13 -12.00 -12.40
CA PRO A 217 7.18 -11.37 -11.50
C PRO A 217 7.15 -12.12 -10.17
N LEU A 218 7.40 -11.38 -9.08
CA LEU A 218 7.52 -11.87 -7.71
C LEU A 218 6.63 -11.01 -6.78
N ASP A 219 6.83 -11.11 -5.46
CA ASP A 219 6.16 -10.25 -4.49
C ASP A 219 6.87 -8.88 -4.30
N GLU A 220 6.21 -7.96 -3.62
CA GLU A 220 6.73 -6.62 -3.31
C GLU A 220 7.78 -6.69 -2.20
N SER A 221 9.06 -6.85 -2.58
CA SER A 221 10.20 -6.93 -1.65
C SER A 221 10.05 -8.00 -0.54
N GLY A 222 9.17 -8.95 -0.75
CA GLY A 222 8.78 -9.96 0.23
C GLY A 222 9.64 -11.22 0.17
N PRO A 223 9.21 -12.27 0.92
CA PRO A 223 10.00 -13.50 1.06
C PRO A 223 10.23 -14.24 -0.26
N ILE A 224 9.33 -14.12 -1.24
CA ILE A 224 9.49 -14.80 -2.55
C ILE A 224 10.59 -14.11 -3.35
N THR A 225 10.61 -12.78 -3.39
CA THR A 225 11.65 -11.97 -4.04
C THR A 225 13.01 -12.22 -3.40
N LEU A 226 13.09 -12.18 -2.08
CA LEU A 226 14.33 -12.41 -1.34
C LEU A 226 14.87 -13.83 -1.52
N ALA A 227 14.01 -14.85 -1.51
CA ALA A 227 14.39 -16.22 -1.77
C ALA A 227 14.85 -16.43 -3.22
N ALA A 228 14.20 -15.81 -4.20
CA ALA A 228 14.61 -15.86 -5.61
C ALA A 228 15.99 -15.21 -5.82
N LEU A 229 16.26 -14.08 -5.14
CA LEU A 229 17.53 -13.38 -5.22
C LEU A 229 18.65 -14.18 -4.54
N THR A 230 18.45 -14.64 -3.31
CA THR A 230 19.47 -15.36 -2.52
C THR A 230 19.78 -16.75 -3.08
N SER A 231 18.80 -17.42 -3.68
CA SER A 231 19.03 -18.70 -4.39
C SER A 231 19.67 -18.53 -5.78
N GLY A 232 19.76 -17.31 -6.30
CA GLY A 232 20.28 -17.03 -7.65
C GLY A 232 19.29 -17.33 -8.78
N LYS A 233 18.02 -17.56 -8.49
CA LYS A 233 16.96 -17.66 -9.51
C LYS A 233 16.85 -16.37 -10.29
N VAL A 234 16.97 -15.22 -9.62
CA VAL A 234 17.18 -13.90 -10.21
C VAL A 234 18.54 -13.36 -9.78
N GLN A 235 19.19 -12.56 -10.62
CA GLN A 235 20.53 -12.00 -10.32
C GLN A 235 20.45 -10.59 -9.76
N ALA A 236 19.38 -9.89 -10.03
CA ALA A 236 19.01 -8.61 -9.46
C ALA A 236 17.53 -8.60 -9.15
N ALA A 237 17.11 -7.84 -8.15
CA ALA A 237 15.71 -7.71 -7.80
C ALA A 237 15.41 -6.27 -7.36
N ASP A 238 14.16 -5.87 -7.54
CA ASP A 238 13.60 -4.73 -6.87
C ASP A 238 13.35 -5.08 -5.40
N VAL A 239 14.05 -4.38 -4.50
CA VAL A 239 13.97 -4.59 -3.05
C VAL A 239 13.92 -3.21 -2.38
N PHE A 240 12.97 -3.03 -1.49
CA PHE A 240 12.78 -1.77 -0.76
C PHE A 240 13.92 -1.51 0.21
N THR A 241 14.36 -0.26 0.30
CA THR A 241 15.58 0.12 1.05
C THR A 241 15.46 -0.09 2.56
N THR A 242 14.25 -0.21 3.10
CA THR A 242 13.96 -0.49 4.51
C THR A 242 13.88 -2.00 4.82
N THR A 243 13.98 -2.86 3.80
CA THR A 243 13.89 -4.33 3.99
C THR A 243 15.02 -4.84 4.91
N PRO A 244 14.71 -5.42 6.09
CA PRO A 244 15.72 -5.84 7.06
C PRO A 244 16.72 -6.87 6.51
N GLN A 245 16.29 -7.70 5.55
CA GLN A 245 17.11 -8.73 4.92
C GLN A 245 18.26 -8.17 4.09
N ILE A 246 18.23 -6.89 3.71
CA ILE A 246 19.41 -6.25 3.09
C ILE A 246 20.62 -6.40 4.00
N VAL A 247 20.44 -6.21 5.31
CA VAL A 247 21.50 -6.34 6.31
C VAL A 247 21.77 -7.79 6.68
N THR A 248 20.72 -8.56 7.01
CA THR A 248 20.88 -9.94 7.53
C THR A 248 21.42 -10.90 6.49
N ASP A 249 21.03 -10.75 5.23
CA ASP A 249 21.42 -11.61 4.11
C ASP A 249 22.62 -11.01 3.32
N LYS A 250 23.15 -9.88 3.81
CA LYS A 250 24.29 -9.18 3.18
C LYS A 250 24.03 -8.86 1.72
N LEU A 251 22.84 -8.36 1.41
CA LEU A 251 22.49 -7.90 0.08
C LEU A 251 23.10 -6.52 -0.17
N VAL A 252 23.21 -6.14 -1.43
CA VAL A 252 23.79 -4.87 -1.87
C VAL A 252 22.77 -4.13 -2.71
N SER A 253 22.15 -3.10 -2.14
CA SER A 253 21.35 -2.14 -2.90
C SER A 253 22.30 -1.24 -3.69
N LEU A 254 22.15 -1.24 -5.01
CA LEU A 254 23.01 -0.48 -5.92
C LEU A 254 22.64 1.00 -5.88
N ALA A 255 23.64 1.88 -5.83
CA ALA A 255 23.41 3.31 -5.86
C ALA A 255 22.70 3.74 -7.15
N ASP A 256 21.81 4.72 -7.05
CA ASP A 256 21.05 5.30 -8.15
C ASP A 256 21.46 6.75 -8.45
N PRO A 257 22.65 6.98 -9.06
CA PRO A 257 23.15 8.34 -9.30
C PRO A 257 22.37 9.14 -10.34
N LYS A 258 21.45 8.50 -11.07
CA LYS A 258 20.60 9.19 -12.05
C LYS A 258 19.19 9.42 -11.55
N PHE A 259 18.91 9.07 -10.30
CA PHE A 259 17.59 9.25 -9.68
C PHE A 259 16.47 8.63 -10.54
N ASN A 260 16.65 7.35 -10.94
CA ASN A 260 15.59 6.58 -11.56
C ASN A 260 14.39 6.52 -10.62
N PHE A 261 14.68 6.31 -9.34
CA PHE A 261 13.74 6.43 -8.24
C PHE A 261 13.83 7.85 -7.64
N ALA A 262 12.71 8.57 -7.60
CA ALA A 262 12.64 9.88 -6.97
C ALA A 262 12.73 9.76 -5.44
N ALA A 263 12.74 10.88 -4.70
CA ALA A 263 12.61 10.85 -3.25
C ALA A 263 11.33 10.12 -2.83
N GLN A 264 11.43 9.25 -1.82
CA GLN A 264 10.36 8.34 -1.38
C GLN A 264 10.04 8.53 0.10
N ASN A 265 9.69 9.78 0.45
CA ASN A 265 9.25 10.06 1.81
C ASN A 265 7.87 9.45 2.06
N VAL A 266 7.71 8.83 3.23
CA VAL A 266 6.39 8.37 3.69
C VAL A 266 5.49 9.57 3.91
N ILE A 267 4.30 9.55 3.31
CA ILE A 267 3.30 10.63 3.44
C ILE A 267 1.89 10.05 3.64
N PRO A 268 1.01 10.72 4.39
CA PRO A 268 -0.41 10.37 4.40
C PRO A 268 -1.09 10.89 3.14
N LEU A 269 -1.65 10.00 2.31
CA LEU A 269 -2.61 10.34 1.25
C LEU A 269 -4.02 10.30 1.83
N VAL A 270 -4.80 11.35 1.62
CA VAL A 270 -6.11 11.52 2.26
C VAL A 270 -7.17 11.91 1.24
N TYR A 271 -8.36 11.31 1.37
CA TYR A 271 -9.57 11.78 0.70
C TYR A 271 -10.02 13.09 1.34
N LYS A 272 -9.85 14.18 0.62
CA LYS A 272 -9.96 15.55 1.13
C LYS A 272 -11.34 15.90 1.73
N PRO A 273 -12.49 15.41 1.20
CA PRO A 273 -13.79 15.71 1.80
C PRO A 273 -13.95 15.22 3.25
N ASP A 274 -13.20 14.20 3.65
CA ASP A 274 -13.28 13.64 5.01
C ASP A 274 -12.17 14.19 5.94
N LEU A 275 -11.32 15.09 5.44
CA LEU A 275 -10.21 15.65 6.22
C LEU A 275 -10.73 16.63 7.27
N THR A 276 -10.34 16.39 8.53
CA THR A 276 -10.64 17.27 9.66
C THR A 276 -9.35 17.84 10.27
N PRO A 277 -9.43 18.96 11.03
CA PRO A 277 -8.25 19.47 11.75
C PRO A 277 -7.61 18.44 12.69
N THR A 278 -8.42 17.57 13.33
CA THR A 278 -7.92 16.49 14.19
C THR A 278 -7.12 15.47 13.39
N ILE A 279 -7.62 15.02 12.23
CA ILE A 279 -6.91 14.09 11.34
C ILE A 279 -5.59 14.70 10.89
N THR A 280 -5.63 15.95 10.39
CA THR A 280 -4.44 16.67 9.92
C THR A 280 -3.37 16.78 11.02
N ALA A 281 -3.77 17.26 12.20
CA ALA A 281 -2.82 17.44 13.31
C ALA A 281 -2.22 16.10 13.79
N THR A 282 -3.04 15.05 13.86
CA THR A 282 -2.62 13.73 14.32
C THR A 282 -1.62 13.09 13.34
N LEU A 283 -1.96 13.05 12.05
CA LEU A 283 -1.09 12.44 11.06
C LEU A 283 0.21 13.23 10.85
N ASN A 284 0.16 14.56 10.89
CA ASN A 284 1.36 15.38 10.84
C ASN A 284 2.26 15.17 12.08
N ALA A 285 1.66 14.90 13.24
CA ALA A 285 2.45 14.57 14.44
C ALA A 285 3.14 13.19 14.31
N VAL A 286 2.48 12.21 13.69
CA VAL A 286 3.09 10.93 13.36
C VAL A 286 4.21 11.12 12.34
N SER A 287 3.96 11.82 11.23
CA SER A 287 4.97 12.10 10.21
C SER A 287 6.22 12.77 10.80
N ALA A 288 6.06 13.75 11.68
CA ALA A 288 7.18 14.44 12.31
C ALA A 288 8.08 13.54 13.18
N LYS A 289 7.56 12.40 13.63
CA LYS A 289 8.29 11.43 14.46
C LYS A 289 8.79 10.21 13.66
N LEU A 290 8.26 10.00 12.49
CA LEU A 290 8.62 8.86 11.62
C LEU A 290 9.93 9.17 10.91
N THR A 291 11.04 8.81 11.53
CA THR A 291 12.38 8.81 10.92
C THR A 291 12.65 7.46 10.24
N THR A 292 13.63 7.40 9.32
CA THR A 292 14.02 6.11 8.70
C THR A 292 14.44 5.08 9.76
N THR A 293 15.10 5.50 10.85
CA THR A 293 15.42 4.58 11.95
C THR A 293 14.17 4.03 12.64
N ALA A 294 13.17 4.88 12.88
CA ALA A 294 11.92 4.45 13.49
C ALA A 294 11.10 3.53 12.57
N LEU A 295 11.13 3.79 11.25
CA LEU A 295 10.53 2.93 10.23
C LEU A 295 11.22 1.55 10.19
N LEU A 296 12.54 1.50 10.16
CA LEU A 296 13.31 0.25 10.23
C LEU A 296 13.02 -0.56 11.51
N GLN A 297 12.73 0.10 12.64
CA GLN A 297 12.33 -0.59 13.86
C GLN A 297 10.92 -1.22 13.72
N LEU A 298 9.98 -0.51 13.08
CA LEU A 298 8.66 -1.05 12.77
C LEU A 298 8.78 -2.26 11.84
N ASP A 299 9.59 -2.16 10.79
CA ASP A 299 9.82 -3.24 9.83
C ASP A 299 10.46 -4.47 10.49
N ASN A 300 11.47 -4.26 11.32
CA ASN A 300 12.04 -5.38 12.07
C ASN A 300 10.98 -6.08 12.93
N ALA A 301 10.12 -5.34 13.62
CA ALA A 301 9.06 -5.93 14.42
C ALA A 301 8.09 -6.78 13.57
N VAL A 302 7.61 -6.24 12.43
CA VAL A 302 6.59 -6.93 11.63
C VAL A 302 7.18 -7.96 10.65
N ILE A 303 8.36 -7.70 10.09
CA ILE A 303 8.96 -8.56 9.06
C ILE A 303 9.85 -9.63 9.68
N THR A 304 10.71 -9.26 10.64
CA THR A 304 11.68 -10.18 11.24
C THR A 304 11.09 -10.91 12.44
N ASP A 305 10.58 -10.16 13.42
CA ASP A 305 10.10 -10.69 14.69
C ASP A 305 8.66 -11.23 14.60
N LYS A 306 7.97 -11.00 13.47
CA LYS A 306 6.59 -11.45 13.20
C LYS A 306 5.58 -10.98 14.25
N VAL A 307 5.83 -9.82 14.85
CA VAL A 307 4.86 -9.16 15.72
C VAL A 307 3.65 -8.73 14.89
N ASN A 308 2.44 -8.91 15.41
CA ASN A 308 1.26 -8.45 14.68
C ASN A 308 1.28 -6.90 14.54
N TYR A 309 0.68 -6.40 13.48
CA TYR A 309 0.74 -4.98 13.11
C TYR A 309 0.25 -4.04 14.21
N THR A 310 -0.86 -4.37 14.87
CA THR A 310 -1.42 -3.56 15.96
C THR A 310 -0.44 -3.43 17.13
N THR A 311 0.20 -4.54 17.56
CA THR A 311 1.19 -4.52 18.65
C THR A 311 2.45 -3.74 18.24
N ALA A 312 2.93 -3.93 17.01
CA ALA A 312 4.08 -3.21 16.49
C ALA A 312 3.80 -1.69 16.41
N ALA A 313 2.62 -1.31 15.93
CA ALA A 313 2.18 0.08 15.87
C ALA A 313 2.04 0.72 17.27
N GLN A 314 1.51 -0.02 18.26
CA GLN A 314 1.49 0.44 19.67
C GLN A 314 2.91 0.68 20.18
N GLY A 315 3.83 -0.25 19.95
CA GLY A 315 5.23 -0.11 20.31
C GLY A 315 5.89 1.12 19.67
N PHE A 316 5.66 1.33 18.37
CA PHE A 316 6.12 2.52 17.66
C PHE A 316 5.59 3.80 18.32
N LEU A 317 4.27 3.92 18.51
CA LEU A 317 3.66 5.12 19.09
C LEU A 317 4.18 5.43 20.51
N GLN A 318 4.41 4.40 21.31
CA GLN A 318 5.02 4.55 22.65
C GLN A 318 6.47 5.05 22.54
N ALA A 319 7.28 4.45 21.66
CA ALA A 319 8.69 4.80 21.49
C ALA A 319 8.89 6.25 21.04
N VAL A 320 7.97 6.78 20.22
CA VAL A 320 8.05 8.17 19.71
C VAL A 320 7.28 9.18 20.56
N GLY A 321 6.70 8.77 21.71
CA GLY A 321 5.98 9.63 22.64
C GLY A 321 4.59 10.07 22.18
N LEU A 322 3.95 9.28 21.32
CA LEU A 322 2.58 9.45 20.85
C LEU A 322 1.63 8.36 21.39
N GLY A 323 2.20 7.42 22.15
CA GLY A 323 1.51 6.28 22.77
C GLY A 323 0.61 6.61 23.96
#